data_e4f8657b0521d345bea844696c8f80b9
#
_entry.id   e4f8657b0521d345bea844696c8f80b9
#
_cell.length_a   1.000
_cell.length_b   1.000
_cell.length_c   1.000
_cell.angle_alpha   90.00
_cell.angle_beta   90.00
_cell.angle_gamma   90.00
#
_symmetry.space_group_name_H-M   'P 1'
#
loop_
_entity.id
_entity.type
_entity.pdbx_description
1 polymer ?
#
loop_
_entity_poly.entity_id
_entity_poly.type
_entity_poly.pdbx_seq_one_letter_code
_entity_poly.pdbx_strand_id
1 'polypeptide(L)'
;MQIPQLIEGMDFATYLADPMPEPSLTSSLVKDLLGTAPRKVWQNTARLNKDAENEEKTIFDLGSAAHRLFTGTGAPIVEIDAADFRSKAAKEAKDEAYAQGKTPILAKNMPRVRAMATAALEQVRDNPEIGHLFSRDNQAKLLREATILWQESGVMCRCRPDFYSPEENVVIHYKTTGTDIAPVTLAKFAANSGWDMTAAHYHQGAKLLTGTAPRQYFVVQETAEPHLLLTAEIDSTFLETALMRRERALMIWGRCLRENTWPGMISKTIKLECPEWHERNLIAEKDAEEAAKSAGTDLLEMMRTWQAPEGWQPAAVQGARRDEEDVIE
;
A
#
# COMPACT_ATOMS: atom_id res chain seq x y z
N MET A 1 -3.88 -30.39 -4.95
CA MET A 1 -4.74 -29.19 -4.80
C MET A 1 -5.22 -28.81 -6.19
N GLN A 2 -6.52 -28.66 -6.37
CA GLN A 2 -7.08 -28.20 -7.65
C GLN A 2 -6.98 -26.66 -7.69
N ILE A 3 -6.33 -26.10 -8.70
CA ILE A 3 -6.14 -24.66 -8.92
C ILE A 3 -6.46 -24.30 -10.38
N PRO A 4 -7.04 -23.12 -10.68
CA PRO A 4 -7.35 -22.04 -9.73
C PRO A 4 -8.45 -22.40 -8.74
N GLN A 5 -8.42 -21.81 -7.55
CA GLN A 5 -9.38 -22.07 -6.48
C GLN A 5 -9.77 -20.79 -5.77
N LEU A 6 -11.07 -20.64 -5.49
CA LEU A 6 -11.63 -19.60 -4.61
C LEU A 6 -11.94 -20.25 -3.26
N ILE A 7 -11.45 -19.65 -2.18
CA ILE A 7 -11.67 -20.11 -0.81
C ILE A 7 -12.33 -18.98 -0.01
N GLU A 8 -13.52 -19.25 0.49
CA GLU A 8 -14.22 -18.36 1.40
C GLU A 8 -13.85 -18.67 2.84
N GLY A 9 -13.78 -17.65 3.67
CA GLY A 9 -13.60 -17.80 5.12
C GLY A 9 -12.24 -18.30 5.56
N MET A 10 -11.21 -18.30 4.70
CA MET A 10 -9.84 -18.56 5.14
C MET A 10 -9.45 -17.51 6.17
N ASP A 11 -8.98 -17.93 7.34
CA ASP A 11 -8.49 -17.00 8.34
C ASP A 11 -7.22 -16.27 7.86
N PHE A 12 -7.00 -15.07 8.39
CA PHE A 12 -5.90 -14.20 7.93
C PHE A 12 -4.53 -14.78 8.27
N ALA A 13 -4.38 -15.45 9.41
CA ALA A 13 -3.11 -16.06 9.81
C ALA A 13 -2.72 -17.21 8.86
N THR A 14 -3.68 -18.06 8.47
CA THR A 14 -3.47 -19.10 7.45
C THR A 14 -3.08 -18.49 6.10
N TYR A 15 -3.75 -17.41 5.68
CA TYR A 15 -3.37 -16.72 4.44
C TYR A 15 -1.94 -16.15 4.50
N LEU A 16 -1.54 -15.54 5.62
CA LEU A 16 -0.19 -14.99 5.80
C LEU A 16 0.87 -16.09 5.88
N ALA A 17 0.56 -17.22 6.52
CA ALA A 17 1.46 -18.38 6.62
C ALA A 17 1.72 -19.06 5.26
N ASP A 18 1.03 -18.63 4.20
CA ASP A 18 1.13 -19.19 2.85
C ASP A 18 0.64 -20.64 2.74
N PRO A 19 -0.66 -20.84 2.48
CA PRO A 19 -1.27 -22.18 2.44
C PRO A 19 -0.87 -23.00 1.20
N MET A 20 -0.07 -22.43 0.29
CA MET A 20 0.34 -23.11 -0.93
C MET A 20 1.45 -24.15 -0.66
N PRO A 21 1.54 -25.22 -1.49
CA PRO A 21 2.59 -26.24 -1.34
C PRO A 21 4.00 -25.64 -1.43
N GLU A 22 4.20 -24.70 -2.35
CA GLU A 22 5.44 -23.96 -2.54
C GLU A 22 5.25 -22.48 -2.20
N PRO A 23 6.35 -21.74 -1.91
CA PRO A 23 6.26 -20.31 -1.61
C PRO A 23 5.55 -19.56 -2.74
N SER A 24 4.46 -18.89 -2.41
CA SER A 24 3.62 -18.23 -3.40
C SER A 24 3.82 -16.72 -3.49
N LEU A 25 3.66 -16.19 -4.70
CA LEU A 25 3.77 -14.77 -5.00
C LEU A 25 2.48 -14.05 -4.63
N THR A 26 2.60 -12.90 -3.98
CA THR A 26 1.51 -11.97 -3.66
C THR A 26 1.74 -10.61 -4.32
N SER A 27 0.73 -9.74 -4.36
CA SER A 27 0.88 -8.38 -4.89
C SER A 27 1.93 -7.56 -4.13
N SER A 28 2.08 -7.76 -2.82
CA SER A 28 3.13 -7.10 -2.03
C SER A 28 4.52 -7.57 -2.47
N LEU A 29 4.72 -8.89 -2.61
CA LEU A 29 5.99 -9.44 -3.08
C LEU A 29 6.31 -9.02 -4.52
N VAL A 30 5.30 -8.86 -5.39
CA VAL A 30 5.48 -8.28 -6.74
C VAL A 30 6.07 -6.87 -6.64
N LYS A 31 5.49 -6.02 -5.80
CA LYS A 31 6.00 -4.66 -5.58
C LYS A 31 7.42 -4.66 -5.04
N ASP A 32 7.68 -5.48 -4.03
CA ASP A 32 8.98 -5.55 -3.37
C ASP A 32 10.07 -6.04 -4.33
N LEU A 33 9.79 -7.08 -5.15
CA LEU A 33 10.74 -7.58 -6.17
C LEU A 33 11.10 -6.53 -7.23
N LEU A 34 10.16 -5.64 -7.56
CA LEU A 34 10.39 -4.58 -8.55
C LEU A 34 10.99 -3.32 -7.93
N GLY A 35 10.80 -3.11 -6.64
CA GLY A 35 11.30 -1.93 -5.91
C GLY A 35 12.62 -2.15 -5.17
N THR A 36 13.00 -3.43 -4.90
CA THR A 36 14.22 -3.74 -4.15
C THR A 36 14.97 -4.93 -4.76
N ALA A 37 16.06 -5.34 -4.13
CA ALA A 37 16.80 -6.53 -4.57
C ALA A 37 16.08 -7.82 -4.10
N PRO A 38 16.07 -8.91 -4.90
CA PRO A 38 15.51 -10.20 -4.50
C PRO A 38 16.02 -10.71 -3.15
N ARG A 39 17.27 -10.41 -2.78
CA ARG A 39 17.84 -10.77 -1.47
C ARG A 39 17.07 -10.18 -0.30
N LYS A 40 16.61 -8.92 -0.42
CA LYS A 40 15.79 -8.29 0.62
C LYS A 40 14.41 -8.96 0.74
N VAL A 41 13.82 -9.30 -0.40
CA VAL A 41 12.54 -10.01 -0.44
C VAL A 41 12.66 -11.37 0.24
N TRP A 42 13.71 -12.13 -0.06
CA TRP A 42 14.01 -13.40 0.61
C TRP A 42 14.16 -13.23 2.11
N GLN A 43 14.93 -12.24 2.55
CA GLN A 43 15.21 -11.98 3.96
C GLN A 43 13.94 -11.69 4.76
N ASN A 44 12.98 -10.97 4.16
CA ASN A 44 11.76 -10.51 4.82
C ASN A 44 10.55 -11.45 4.61
N THR A 45 10.75 -12.57 3.91
CA THR A 45 9.67 -13.51 3.62
C THR A 45 9.78 -14.74 4.54
N ALA A 46 8.94 -14.82 5.54
CA ALA A 46 8.98 -15.92 6.54
C ALA A 46 8.91 -17.32 5.92
N ARG A 47 8.20 -17.49 4.81
CA ARG A 47 8.11 -18.76 4.07
C ARG A 47 9.46 -19.19 3.45
N LEU A 48 10.36 -18.24 3.18
CA LEU A 48 11.69 -18.48 2.58
C LEU A 48 12.80 -18.46 3.62
N ASN A 49 12.68 -17.61 4.62
CA ASN A 49 13.65 -17.39 5.66
C ASN A 49 12.97 -17.51 7.03
N LYS A 50 13.32 -18.54 7.79
CA LYS A 50 12.73 -18.78 9.12
C LYS A 50 13.11 -17.73 10.15
N ASP A 51 14.20 -17.02 9.92
CA ASP A 51 14.71 -15.95 10.76
C ASP A 51 14.20 -14.57 10.33
N ALA A 52 13.19 -14.52 9.43
CA ALA A 52 12.59 -13.28 8.99
C ALA A 52 11.87 -12.63 10.18
N GLU A 53 12.36 -11.46 10.57
CA GLU A 53 11.65 -10.61 11.55
C GLU A 53 10.43 -9.98 10.85
N ASN A 54 9.26 -10.21 11.42
CA ASN A 54 8.07 -9.44 11.03
C ASN A 54 8.20 -8.05 11.66
N GLU A 55 8.68 -7.08 10.89
CA GLU A 55 8.51 -5.68 11.31
C GLU A 55 7.01 -5.37 11.38
N GLU A 56 6.51 -5.23 12.60
CA GLU A 56 5.14 -4.80 12.85
C GLU A 56 4.97 -3.36 12.34
N LYS A 57 4.19 -3.22 11.28
CA LYS A 57 3.91 -1.89 10.70
C LYS A 57 2.84 -1.20 11.54
N THR A 58 3.26 -0.45 12.52
CA THR A 58 2.41 0.26 13.49
C THR A 58 1.65 1.47 12.93
N ILE A 59 1.91 1.86 11.68
CA ILE A 59 1.53 3.18 11.11
C ILE A 59 0.07 3.25 10.60
N PHE A 60 -0.66 2.13 10.56
CA PHE A 60 -1.96 2.08 9.89
C PHE A 60 -3.13 1.62 10.75
N ASP A 61 -3.04 1.75 12.08
CA ASP A 61 -4.06 1.21 12.99
C ASP A 61 -5.46 1.78 12.74
N LEU A 62 -5.56 3.09 12.48
CA LEU A 62 -6.85 3.72 12.17
C LEU A 62 -7.45 3.17 10.87
N GLY A 63 -6.65 3.08 9.82
CA GLY A 63 -7.05 2.51 8.54
C GLY A 63 -7.41 1.03 8.65
N SER A 64 -6.61 0.24 9.39
CA SER A 64 -6.87 -1.18 9.63
C SER A 64 -8.17 -1.40 10.42
N ALA A 65 -8.44 -0.55 11.41
CA ALA A 65 -9.68 -0.60 12.17
C ALA A 65 -10.90 -0.20 11.32
N ALA A 66 -10.78 0.85 10.50
CA ALA A 66 -11.83 1.23 9.55
C ALA A 66 -12.09 0.13 8.52
N HIS A 67 -11.02 -0.47 7.98
CA HIS A 67 -11.10 -1.63 7.09
C HIS A 67 -11.87 -2.78 7.77
N ARG A 68 -11.49 -3.14 9.00
CA ARG A 68 -12.18 -4.19 9.77
C ARG A 68 -13.67 -3.93 9.92
N LEU A 69 -14.06 -2.70 10.26
CA LEU A 69 -15.47 -2.38 10.44
C LEU A 69 -16.25 -2.34 9.11
N PHE A 70 -15.63 -1.87 8.03
CA PHE A 70 -16.28 -1.79 6.72
C PHE A 70 -16.40 -3.15 6.04
N THR A 71 -15.32 -3.95 6.05
CA THR A 71 -15.33 -5.29 5.44
C THR A 71 -15.97 -6.35 6.32
N GLY A 72 -15.98 -6.15 7.64
CA GLY A 72 -16.39 -7.15 8.63
C GLY A 72 -15.34 -8.23 8.89
N THR A 73 -14.15 -8.10 8.31
CA THR A 73 -13.05 -9.07 8.36
C THR A 73 -11.71 -8.38 8.67
N GLY A 74 -10.66 -9.14 8.96
CA GLY A 74 -9.33 -8.61 9.33
C GLY A 74 -9.02 -8.74 10.82
N ALA A 75 -7.91 -8.14 11.29
CA ALA A 75 -7.47 -8.24 12.68
C ALA A 75 -8.50 -7.70 13.67
N PRO A 76 -8.78 -8.39 14.79
CA PRO A 76 -9.69 -7.88 15.80
C PRO A 76 -9.19 -6.57 16.41
N ILE A 77 -10.08 -5.64 16.69
CA ILE A 77 -9.74 -4.36 17.30
C ILE A 77 -9.67 -4.52 18.83
N VAL A 78 -8.65 -3.91 19.44
CA VAL A 78 -8.52 -3.77 20.89
C VAL A 78 -8.58 -2.28 21.23
N GLU A 79 -9.60 -1.90 22.00
CA GLU A 79 -9.73 -0.53 22.51
C GLU A 79 -8.83 -0.37 23.75
N ILE A 80 -7.91 0.61 23.70
CA ILE A 80 -7.01 0.93 24.80
C ILE A 80 -7.46 2.26 25.42
N ASP A 81 -7.82 2.21 26.70
CA ASP A 81 -8.24 3.40 27.47
C ASP A 81 -7.01 4.16 27.96
N ALA A 82 -6.49 5.02 27.09
CA ALA A 82 -5.37 5.91 27.35
C ALA A 82 -5.51 7.21 26.55
N ALA A 83 -4.91 8.26 27.04
CA ALA A 83 -4.88 9.55 26.32
C ALA A 83 -4.05 9.46 25.03
N ASP A 84 -2.92 8.74 25.10
CA ASP A 84 -2.00 8.46 23.98
C ASP A 84 -1.18 7.20 24.28
N PHE A 85 -0.29 6.81 23.36
CA PHE A 85 0.61 5.67 23.54
C PHE A 85 1.96 6.01 24.19
N ARG A 86 2.10 7.17 24.87
CA ARG A 86 3.38 7.59 25.48
C ARG A 86 3.63 6.96 26.83
N SER A 87 2.59 6.64 27.61
CA SER A 87 2.74 6.00 28.91
C SER A 87 3.25 4.55 28.75
N LYS A 88 4.01 4.07 29.74
CA LYS A 88 4.53 2.69 29.74
C LYS A 88 3.42 1.66 29.62
N ALA A 89 2.34 1.84 30.37
CA ALA A 89 1.21 0.91 30.35
C ALA A 89 0.50 0.89 28.99
N ALA A 90 0.34 2.06 28.32
CA ALA A 90 -0.28 2.13 27.00
C ALA A 90 0.61 1.51 25.91
N LYS A 91 1.95 1.67 26.02
CA LYS A 91 2.89 1.01 25.11
C LYS A 91 2.83 -0.51 25.28
N GLU A 92 2.90 -1.01 26.50
CA GLU A 92 2.81 -2.45 26.80
C GLU A 92 1.49 -3.04 26.28
N ALA A 93 0.35 -2.36 26.49
CA ALA A 93 -0.94 -2.80 25.96
C ALA A 93 -0.99 -2.80 24.43
N LYS A 94 -0.36 -1.81 23.77
CA LYS A 94 -0.23 -1.73 22.32
C LYS A 94 0.60 -2.90 21.79
N ASP A 95 1.77 -3.13 22.37
CA ASP A 95 2.69 -4.19 21.96
C ASP A 95 2.07 -5.59 22.19
N GLU A 96 1.34 -5.78 23.29
CA GLU A 96 0.59 -7.00 23.54
C GLU A 96 -0.52 -7.24 22.51
N ALA A 97 -1.24 -6.18 22.11
CA ALA A 97 -2.26 -6.29 21.07
C ALA A 97 -1.66 -6.75 19.75
N TYR A 98 -0.51 -6.19 19.34
CA TYR A 98 0.19 -6.64 18.12
C TYR A 98 0.70 -8.07 18.25
N ALA A 99 1.31 -8.45 19.38
CA ALA A 99 1.76 -9.82 19.61
C ALA A 99 0.62 -10.85 19.53
N GLN A 100 -0.63 -10.41 19.77
CA GLN A 100 -1.84 -11.22 19.62
C GLN A 100 -2.46 -11.10 18.20
N GLY A 101 -1.82 -10.43 17.24
CA GLY A 101 -2.35 -10.20 15.90
C GLY A 101 -3.60 -9.32 15.86
N LYS A 102 -3.73 -8.38 16.82
CA LYS A 102 -4.87 -7.47 16.96
C LYS A 102 -4.46 -6.03 16.60
N THR A 103 -5.43 -5.21 16.25
CA THR A 103 -5.23 -3.79 15.95
C THR A 103 -5.53 -2.94 17.20
N PRO A 104 -4.52 -2.29 17.82
CA PRO A 104 -4.74 -1.43 18.97
C PRO A 104 -5.29 -0.07 18.54
N ILE A 105 -6.37 0.37 19.16
CA ILE A 105 -6.96 1.69 18.93
C ILE A 105 -7.20 2.39 20.27
N LEU A 106 -6.80 3.64 20.40
CA LEU A 106 -7.19 4.44 21.56
C LEU A 106 -8.73 4.57 21.62
N ALA A 107 -9.32 4.34 22.78
CA ALA A 107 -10.76 4.37 22.96
C ALA A 107 -11.39 5.69 22.45
N LYS A 108 -10.68 6.82 22.62
CA LYS A 108 -11.10 8.13 22.09
C LYS A 108 -11.21 8.20 20.57
N ASN A 109 -10.50 7.34 19.84
CA ASN A 109 -10.50 7.29 18.36
C ASN A 109 -11.57 6.35 17.80
N MET A 110 -12.18 5.49 18.60
CA MET A 110 -13.21 4.56 18.15
C MET A 110 -14.46 5.23 17.54
N PRO A 111 -14.97 6.38 18.05
CA PRO A 111 -16.05 7.09 17.37
C PRO A 111 -15.71 7.48 15.93
N ARG A 112 -14.47 7.94 15.67
CA ARG A 112 -13.98 8.28 14.34
C ARG A 112 -13.92 7.04 13.43
N VAL A 113 -13.39 5.93 13.92
CA VAL A 113 -13.33 4.65 13.16
C VAL A 113 -14.74 4.18 12.76
N ARG A 114 -15.70 4.29 13.68
CA ARG A 114 -17.11 3.95 13.39
C ARG A 114 -17.74 4.90 12.38
N ALA A 115 -17.46 6.21 12.49
CA ALA A 115 -17.93 7.21 11.54
C ALA A 115 -17.38 6.94 10.13
N MET A 116 -16.08 6.61 10.01
CA MET A 116 -15.46 6.21 8.75
C MET A 116 -16.18 5.01 8.13
N ALA A 117 -16.38 3.93 8.88
CA ALA A 117 -17.04 2.73 8.35
C ALA A 117 -18.50 2.99 7.93
N THR A 118 -19.24 3.81 8.68
CA THR A 118 -20.61 4.20 8.33
C THR A 118 -20.63 5.03 7.06
N ALA A 119 -19.79 6.08 6.99
CA ALA A 119 -19.68 6.94 5.82
C ALA A 119 -19.26 6.14 4.56
N ALA A 120 -18.32 5.18 4.70
CA ALA A 120 -17.92 4.32 3.59
C ALA A 120 -19.10 3.50 3.05
N LEU A 121 -19.88 2.89 3.94
CA LEU A 121 -21.04 2.07 3.53
C LEU A 121 -22.16 2.90 2.90
N GLU A 122 -22.43 4.09 3.41
CA GLU A 122 -23.42 5.00 2.85
C GLU A 122 -22.99 5.47 1.45
N GLN A 123 -21.79 6.03 1.34
CA GLN A 123 -21.30 6.59 0.07
C GLN A 123 -21.08 5.53 -1.02
N VAL A 124 -20.59 4.32 -0.67
CA VAL A 124 -20.41 3.26 -1.67
C VAL A 124 -21.75 2.76 -2.23
N ARG A 125 -22.82 2.75 -1.43
CA ARG A 125 -24.17 2.36 -1.88
C ARG A 125 -24.75 3.30 -2.91
N ASP A 126 -24.37 4.57 -2.85
CA ASP A 126 -24.82 5.58 -3.81
C ASP A 126 -24.06 5.52 -5.14
N ASN A 127 -22.99 4.71 -5.21
CA ASN A 127 -22.23 4.56 -6.44
C ASN A 127 -23.05 3.79 -7.49
N PRO A 128 -23.26 4.34 -8.71
CA PRO A 128 -24.11 3.74 -9.73
C PRO A 128 -23.60 2.41 -10.29
N GLU A 129 -22.28 2.14 -10.19
CA GLU A 129 -21.65 0.98 -10.80
C GLU A 129 -21.56 -0.21 -9.84
N ILE A 130 -21.22 0.02 -8.58
CA ILE A 130 -20.97 -1.03 -7.58
C ILE A 130 -21.89 -0.96 -6.37
N GLY A 131 -22.68 0.10 -6.20
CA GLY A 131 -23.52 0.29 -5.00
C GLY A 131 -24.52 -0.84 -4.79
N HIS A 132 -25.05 -1.41 -5.87
CA HIS A 132 -25.97 -2.55 -5.81
C HIS A 132 -25.35 -3.79 -5.14
N LEU A 133 -24.03 -3.98 -5.23
CA LEU A 133 -23.32 -5.09 -4.57
C LEU A 133 -23.35 -4.97 -3.03
N PHE A 134 -23.47 -3.76 -2.51
CA PHE A 134 -23.57 -3.48 -1.07
C PHE A 134 -25.01 -3.41 -0.55
N SER A 135 -25.99 -3.73 -1.39
CA SER A 135 -27.39 -3.85 -0.98
C SER A 135 -27.60 -5.07 -0.07
N ARG A 136 -28.68 -5.05 0.73
CA ARG A 136 -29.01 -6.18 1.62
C ARG A 136 -29.20 -7.49 0.85
N ASP A 137 -29.79 -7.43 -0.35
CA ASP A 137 -30.12 -8.59 -1.16
C ASP A 137 -28.89 -9.25 -1.79
N ASN A 138 -27.84 -8.48 -2.01
CA ASN A 138 -26.58 -8.94 -2.64
C ASN A 138 -25.44 -9.20 -1.64
N GLN A 139 -25.62 -8.92 -0.35
CA GLN A 139 -24.57 -9.12 0.66
C GLN A 139 -24.03 -10.55 0.73
N ALA A 140 -24.86 -11.55 0.48
CA ALA A 140 -24.44 -12.96 0.46
C ALA A 140 -23.62 -13.33 -0.78
N LYS A 141 -23.69 -12.54 -1.85
CA LYS A 141 -22.99 -12.75 -3.12
C LYS A 141 -21.67 -11.98 -3.19
N LEU A 142 -21.52 -10.95 -2.36
CA LEU A 142 -20.31 -10.15 -2.24
C LEU A 142 -19.39 -10.78 -1.18
N LEU A 143 -18.45 -11.58 -1.63
CA LEU A 143 -17.48 -12.26 -0.76
C LEU A 143 -16.52 -11.24 -0.16
N ARG A 144 -16.19 -11.44 1.11
CA ARG A 144 -15.29 -10.57 1.87
C ARG A 144 -14.01 -11.29 2.16
N GLU A 145 -12.88 -10.70 1.75
CA GLU A 145 -11.55 -11.27 1.93
C GLU A 145 -11.46 -12.76 1.50
N ALA A 146 -12.17 -13.11 0.44
CA ALA A 146 -12.03 -14.43 -0.17
C ALA A 146 -10.63 -14.59 -0.75
N THR A 147 -10.05 -15.78 -0.59
CA THR A 147 -8.70 -16.07 -1.09
C THR A 147 -8.78 -16.71 -2.45
N ILE A 148 -8.07 -16.17 -3.42
CA ILE A 148 -7.88 -16.77 -4.74
C ILE A 148 -6.46 -17.35 -4.79
N LEU A 149 -6.37 -18.65 -5.10
CA LEU A 149 -5.13 -19.40 -5.25
C LEU A 149 -5.01 -19.89 -6.69
N TRP A 150 -3.84 -19.71 -7.32
CA TRP A 150 -3.59 -20.21 -8.67
C TRP A 150 -2.12 -20.54 -8.91
N GLN A 151 -1.85 -21.19 -10.03
CA GLN A 151 -0.51 -21.39 -10.54
C GLN A 151 -0.38 -20.77 -11.93
N GLU A 152 0.74 -20.12 -12.17
CA GLU A 152 1.06 -19.49 -13.45
C GLU A 152 2.54 -19.68 -13.76
N SER A 153 2.86 -20.19 -14.95
CA SER A 153 4.25 -20.44 -15.38
C SER A 153 5.09 -21.19 -14.33
N GLY A 154 4.48 -22.15 -13.63
CA GLY A 154 5.13 -22.93 -12.58
C GLY A 154 5.30 -22.22 -11.24
N VAL A 155 4.79 -21.00 -11.09
CA VAL A 155 4.83 -20.23 -9.83
C VAL A 155 3.47 -20.27 -9.15
N MET A 156 3.45 -20.61 -7.86
CA MET A 156 2.25 -20.49 -7.04
C MET A 156 1.97 -19.01 -6.75
N CYS A 157 0.71 -18.62 -6.83
CA CYS A 157 0.26 -17.25 -6.60
C CYS A 157 -0.97 -17.23 -5.72
N ARG A 158 -1.14 -16.16 -4.94
CA ARG A 158 -2.33 -15.93 -4.13
C ARG A 158 -2.68 -14.46 -4.04
N CYS A 159 -3.98 -14.16 -3.93
CA CYS A 159 -4.47 -12.84 -3.56
C CYS A 159 -5.72 -12.95 -2.68
N ARG A 160 -6.07 -11.82 -2.05
CA ARG A 160 -7.19 -11.73 -1.11
C ARG A 160 -7.86 -10.35 -1.28
N PRO A 161 -8.80 -10.23 -2.23
CA PRO A 161 -9.54 -9.00 -2.43
C PRO A 161 -10.37 -8.64 -1.18
N ASP A 162 -10.46 -7.35 -0.89
CA ASP A 162 -11.28 -6.86 0.23
C ASP A 162 -12.74 -7.25 0.02
N PHE A 163 -13.22 -7.11 -1.25
CA PHE A 163 -14.50 -7.67 -1.69
C PHE A 163 -14.37 -8.29 -3.08
N TYR A 164 -15.09 -9.37 -3.31
CA TYR A 164 -15.17 -10.05 -4.60
C TYR A 164 -16.59 -10.52 -4.90
N SER A 165 -17.11 -10.16 -6.06
CA SER A 165 -18.33 -10.72 -6.62
C SER A 165 -17.99 -11.71 -7.73
N PRO A 166 -18.05 -13.04 -7.49
CA PRO A 166 -17.76 -14.04 -8.52
C PRO A 166 -18.75 -14.00 -9.68
N GLU A 167 -20.04 -13.72 -9.40
CA GLU A 167 -21.11 -13.69 -10.41
C GLU A 167 -20.88 -12.57 -11.44
N GLU A 168 -20.45 -11.40 -11.00
CA GLU A 168 -20.20 -10.26 -11.87
C GLU A 168 -18.73 -10.11 -12.25
N ASN A 169 -17.87 -10.95 -11.69
CA ASN A 169 -16.42 -10.88 -11.81
C ASN A 169 -15.86 -9.49 -11.46
N VAL A 170 -16.29 -8.96 -10.32
CA VAL A 170 -15.89 -7.64 -9.81
C VAL A 170 -15.01 -7.78 -8.59
N VAL A 171 -13.83 -7.17 -8.62
CA VAL A 171 -12.90 -7.06 -7.49
C VAL A 171 -12.95 -5.64 -6.95
N ILE A 172 -13.08 -5.48 -5.64
CA ILE A 172 -13.08 -4.17 -4.99
C ILE A 172 -11.98 -4.12 -3.94
N HIS A 173 -11.19 -3.06 -3.99
CA HIS A 173 -10.12 -2.74 -3.06
C HIS A 173 -10.55 -1.55 -2.20
N TYR A 174 -10.58 -1.70 -0.89
CA TYR A 174 -10.79 -0.58 0.01
C TYR A 174 -9.47 -0.02 0.51
N LYS A 175 -9.29 1.30 0.41
CA LYS A 175 -8.10 2.00 0.84
C LYS A 175 -8.47 3.24 1.64
N THR A 176 -7.69 3.53 2.68
CA THR A 176 -7.79 4.79 3.42
C THR A 176 -6.57 5.64 3.17
N THR A 177 -6.73 6.95 3.18
CA THR A 177 -5.64 7.90 2.95
C THR A 177 -5.78 9.12 3.87
N GLY A 178 -4.65 9.65 4.34
CA GLY A 178 -4.59 10.95 5.01
C GLY A 178 -4.47 12.14 4.05
N THR A 179 -4.36 11.87 2.74
CA THR A 179 -4.25 12.91 1.71
C THR A 179 -5.56 13.10 0.94
N ASP A 180 -5.70 14.25 0.28
CA ASP A 180 -6.80 14.57 -0.62
C ASP A 180 -6.97 13.49 -1.72
N ILE A 181 -8.22 13.09 -1.96
CA ILE A 181 -8.63 12.11 -2.96
C ILE A 181 -9.00 12.73 -4.31
N ALA A 182 -8.66 14.01 -4.57
CA ALA A 182 -8.83 14.59 -5.90
C ALA A 182 -8.14 13.72 -6.97
N PRO A 183 -8.75 13.49 -8.15
CA PRO A 183 -8.28 12.49 -9.12
C PRO A 183 -6.82 12.60 -9.50
N VAL A 184 -6.28 13.83 -9.67
CA VAL A 184 -4.87 14.05 -10.04
C VAL A 184 -3.92 13.65 -8.91
N THR A 185 -4.26 13.95 -7.66
CA THR A 185 -3.49 13.58 -6.47
C THR A 185 -3.54 12.08 -6.29
N LEU A 186 -4.73 11.50 -6.41
CA LEU A 186 -4.96 10.08 -6.23
C LEU A 186 -4.22 9.23 -7.27
N ALA A 187 -4.17 9.64 -8.53
CA ALA A 187 -3.44 8.91 -9.58
C ALA A 187 -1.93 8.81 -9.27
N LYS A 188 -1.31 9.90 -8.81
CA LYS A 188 0.09 9.90 -8.37
C LYS A 188 0.30 9.01 -7.14
N PHE A 189 -0.60 9.10 -6.18
CA PHE A 189 -0.56 8.28 -4.97
C PHE A 189 -0.70 6.80 -5.30
N ALA A 190 -1.64 6.42 -6.16
CA ALA A 190 -1.87 5.06 -6.62
C ALA A 190 -0.61 4.46 -7.28
N ALA A 191 0.05 5.23 -8.17
CA ALA A 191 1.29 4.82 -8.81
C ALA A 191 2.43 4.62 -7.80
N ASN A 192 2.63 5.57 -6.89
CA ASN A 192 3.69 5.51 -5.89
C ASN A 192 3.46 4.39 -4.85
N SER A 193 2.21 4.12 -4.52
CA SER A 193 1.82 3.06 -3.58
C SER A 193 1.73 1.67 -4.22
N GLY A 194 1.89 1.57 -5.55
CA GLY A 194 1.84 0.32 -6.31
C GLY A 194 0.46 -0.33 -6.34
N TRP A 195 -0.61 0.48 -6.41
CA TRP A 195 -1.97 -0.03 -6.57
C TRP A 195 -2.16 -0.70 -7.92
N ASP A 196 -1.46 -0.22 -8.94
CA ASP A 196 -1.36 -0.82 -10.26
C ASP A 196 -0.85 -2.27 -10.19
N MET A 197 0.20 -2.53 -9.38
CA MET A 197 0.70 -3.89 -9.18
C MET A 197 -0.30 -4.77 -8.44
N THR A 198 -1.03 -4.18 -7.48
CA THR A 198 -2.12 -4.89 -6.81
C THR A 198 -3.20 -5.26 -7.82
N ALA A 199 -3.67 -4.31 -8.62
CA ALA A 199 -4.67 -4.54 -9.66
C ALA A 199 -4.21 -5.62 -10.66
N ALA A 200 -2.98 -5.54 -11.17
CA ALA A 200 -2.45 -6.51 -12.12
C ALA A 200 -2.38 -7.93 -11.54
N HIS A 201 -2.01 -8.08 -10.27
CA HIS A 201 -1.91 -9.38 -9.64
C HIS A 201 -3.30 -9.99 -9.39
N TYR A 202 -4.26 -9.19 -8.91
CA TYR A 202 -5.63 -9.63 -8.69
C TYR A 202 -6.39 -9.86 -9.99
N HIS A 203 -6.12 -9.04 -11.02
CA HIS A 203 -6.63 -9.25 -12.38
C HIS A 203 -6.33 -10.66 -12.87
N GLN A 204 -5.07 -11.08 -12.74
CA GLN A 204 -4.64 -12.38 -13.23
C GLN A 204 -5.28 -13.53 -12.44
N GLY A 205 -5.36 -13.41 -11.13
CA GLY A 205 -6.01 -14.43 -10.29
C GLY A 205 -7.48 -14.60 -10.63
N ALA A 206 -8.24 -13.52 -10.69
CA ALA A 206 -9.67 -13.55 -11.03
C ALA A 206 -9.91 -14.00 -12.48
N LYS A 207 -9.06 -13.57 -13.43
CA LYS A 207 -9.14 -14.00 -14.83
C LYS A 207 -8.93 -15.49 -15.00
N LEU A 208 -7.96 -16.08 -14.31
CA LEU A 208 -7.73 -17.53 -14.36
C LEU A 208 -8.85 -18.31 -13.68
N LEU A 209 -9.45 -17.74 -12.62
CA LEU A 209 -10.57 -18.36 -11.92
C LEU A 209 -11.85 -18.41 -12.76
N THR A 210 -12.17 -17.34 -13.49
CA THR A 210 -13.45 -17.19 -14.22
C THR A 210 -13.35 -17.34 -15.72
N GLY A 211 -12.13 -17.29 -16.28
CA GLY A 211 -11.88 -17.26 -17.73
C GLY A 211 -12.05 -15.89 -18.38
N THR A 212 -12.49 -14.87 -17.64
CA THR A 212 -12.72 -13.50 -18.13
C THR A 212 -11.99 -12.46 -17.30
N ALA A 213 -11.66 -11.31 -17.91
CA ALA A 213 -11.03 -10.20 -17.21
C ALA A 213 -12.01 -9.61 -16.17
N PRO A 214 -11.59 -9.43 -14.90
CA PRO A 214 -12.43 -8.80 -13.89
C PRO A 214 -12.52 -7.28 -14.11
N ARG A 215 -13.63 -6.68 -13.70
CA ARG A 215 -13.66 -5.24 -13.40
C ARG A 215 -13.08 -5.01 -12.01
N GLN A 216 -12.33 -3.93 -11.83
CA GLN A 216 -11.67 -3.65 -10.56
C GLN A 216 -11.88 -2.22 -10.12
N TYR A 217 -12.29 -2.05 -8.86
CA TYR A 217 -12.55 -0.76 -8.26
C TYR A 217 -11.71 -0.54 -7.02
N PHE A 218 -11.14 0.65 -6.92
CA PHE A 218 -10.53 1.16 -5.70
C PHE A 218 -11.51 2.11 -5.03
N VAL A 219 -12.03 1.69 -3.89
CA VAL A 219 -12.86 2.51 -3.01
C VAL A 219 -11.93 3.18 -2.02
N VAL A 220 -11.69 4.46 -2.21
CA VAL A 220 -10.69 5.22 -1.45
C VAL A 220 -11.38 6.21 -0.54
N GLN A 221 -11.07 6.17 0.75
CA GLN A 221 -11.67 7.01 1.75
C GLN A 221 -10.64 7.91 2.46
N GLU A 222 -10.97 9.18 2.62
CA GLU A 222 -10.22 10.08 3.47
C GLU A 222 -10.39 9.74 4.94
N THR A 223 -9.28 9.73 5.70
CA THR A 223 -9.34 9.57 7.16
C THR A 223 -9.85 10.83 7.83
N ALA A 224 -9.67 12.01 7.22
CA ALA A 224 -10.20 13.28 7.72
C ALA A 224 -11.72 13.37 7.53
N GLU A 225 -12.40 14.08 8.44
CA GLU A 225 -13.81 14.41 8.27
C GLU A 225 -14.02 15.33 7.04
N PRO A 226 -15.10 15.15 6.27
CA PRO A 226 -16.26 14.29 6.52
C PRO A 226 -16.11 12.85 6.00
N HIS A 227 -14.91 12.30 5.87
CA HIS A 227 -14.62 10.94 5.40
C HIS A 227 -15.12 10.68 3.98
N LEU A 228 -14.78 11.61 3.08
CA LEU A 228 -15.17 11.50 1.67
C LEU A 228 -14.63 10.21 1.05
N LEU A 229 -15.43 9.67 0.16
CA LEU A 229 -15.11 8.44 -0.54
C LEU A 229 -15.12 8.67 -2.06
N LEU A 230 -14.11 8.17 -2.74
CA LEU A 230 -14.04 8.13 -4.18
C LEU A 230 -13.89 6.68 -4.66
N THR A 231 -14.68 6.31 -5.66
CA THR A 231 -14.50 5.05 -6.39
C THR A 231 -13.73 5.33 -7.67
N ALA A 232 -12.64 4.61 -7.88
CA ALA A 232 -11.77 4.77 -9.05
C ALA A 232 -11.49 3.43 -9.71
N GLU A 233 -11.41 3.40 -11.03
CA GLU A 233 -10.84 2.32 -11.82
C GLU A 233 -9.42 2.70 -12.28
N ILE A 234 -8.56 1.70 -12.45
CA ILE A 234 -7.27 1.90 -13.12
C ILE A 234 -7.50 1.74 -14.63
N ASP A 235 -7.12 2.74 -15.41
CA ASP A 235 -7.29 2.71 -16.86
C ASP A 235 -6.50 1.58 -17.53
N SER A 236 -6.86 1.25 -18.78
CA SER A 236 -6.27 0.14 -19.52
C SER A 236 -4.76 0.27 -19.69
N THR A 237 -4.25 1.47 -19.98
CA THR A 237 -2.81 1.72 -20.19
C THR A 237 -2.03 1.48 -18.91
N PHE A 238 -2.58 1.94 -17.77
CA PHE A 238 -1.96 1.74 -16.47
C PHE A 238 -1.95 0.25 -16.09
N LEU A 239 -3.08 -0.45 -16.33
CA LEU A 239 -3.19 -1.88 -16.08
C LEU A 239 -2.26 -2.71 -16.98
N GLU A 240 -2.18 -2.43 -18.28
CA GLU A 240 -1.30 -3.13 -19.22
C GLU A 240 0.17 -2.99 -18.83
N THR A 241 0.59 -1.77 -18.49
CA THR A 241 1.95 -1.52 -18.00
C THR A 241 2.23 -2.31 -16.73
N ALA A 242 1.27 -2.36 -15.82
CA ALA A 242 1.38 -3.10 -14.58
C ALA A 242 1.42 -4.63 -14.80
N LEU A 243 0.65 -5.16 -15.75
CA LEU A 243 0.69 -6.57 -16.11
C LEU A 243 2.07 -6.99 -16.63
N MET A 244 2.70 -6.20 -17.51
CA MET A 244 4.07 -6.46 -17.99
C MET A 244 5.08 -6.44 -16.85
N ARG A 245 4.97 -5.48 -15.94
CA ARG A 245 5.85 -5.41 -14.76
C ARG A 245 5.64 -6.59 -13.82
N ARG A 246 4.38 -6.98 -13.59
CA ARG A 246 4.04 -8.16 -12.80
C ARG A 246 4.60 -9.46 -13.41
N GLU A 247 4.53 -9.62 -14.72
CA GLU A 247 5.12 -10.76 -15.42
C GLU A 247 6.64 -10.83 -15.18
N ARG A 248 7.32 -9.70 -15.24
CA ARG A 248 8.74 -9.63 -14.89
C ARG A 248 9.00 -10.09 -13.44
N ALA A 249 8.20 -9.65 -12.48
CA ALA A 249 8.32 -10.10 -11.09
C ALA A 249 8.07 -11.62 -10.95
N LEU A 250 7.08 -12.16 -11.68
CA LEU A 250 6.78 -13.58 -11.73
C LEU A 250 7.98 -14.40 -12.23
N MET A 251 8.63 -13.93 -13.31
CA MET A 251 9.83 -14.58 -13.86
C MET A 251 11.00 -14.54 -12.86
N ILE A 252 11.23 -13.39 -12.22
CA ILE A 252 12.28 -13.23 -11.19
C ILE A 252 12.03 -14.20 -10.03
N TRP A 253 10.81 -14.21 -9.49
CA TRP A 253 10.43 -15.06 -8.37
C TRP A 253 10.63 -16.54 -8.72
N GLY A 254 10.07 -16.99 -9.84
CA GLY A 254 10.18 -18.37 -10.29
C GLY A 254 11.63 -18.80 -10.53
N ARG A 255 12.48 -17.91 -11.06
CA ARG A 255 13.91 -18.19 -11.22
C ARG A 255 14.61 -18.30 -9.87
N CYS A 256 14.39 -17.35 -8.96
CA CYS A 256 14.98 -17.38 -7.64
C CYS A 256 14.64 -18.65 -6.86
N LEU A 257 13.38 -19.09 -6.94
CA LEU A 257 12.95 -20.35 -6.32
C LEU A 257 13.65 -21.58 -6.92
N ARG A 258 13.64 -21.71 -8.26
CA ARG A 258 14.24 -22.86 -8.94
C ARG A 258 15.75 -22.99 -8.71
N GLU A 259 16.46 -21.84 -8.75
CA GLU A 259 17.91 -21.79 -8.60
C GLU A 259 18.34 -21.70 -7.13
N ASN A 260 17.40 -21.50 -6.21
CA ASN A 260 17.62 -21.17 -4.81
C ASN A 260 18.69 -20.04 -4.65
N THR A 261 18.62 -19.05 -5.54
CA THR A 261 19.59 -17.96 -5.61
C THR A 261 18.87 -16.64 -5.59
N TRP A 262 19.18 -15.82 -4.59
CA TRP A 262 18.54 -14.53 -4.32
C TRP A 262 19.57 -13.41 -4.44
N PRO A 263 19.75 -12.81 -5.63
CA PRO A 263 20.79 -11.81 -5.86
C PRO A 263 20.50 -10.51 -5.09
N GLY A 264 21.59 -9.87 -4.68
CA GLY A 264 21.56 -8.51 -4.11
C GLY A 264 21.49 -7.44 -5.19
N MET A 265 21.95 -6.25 -4.84
CA MET A 265 22.12 -5.15 -5.79
C MET A 265 23.29 -5.45 -6.74
N ILE A 266 23.48 -4.60 -7.74
CA ILE A 266 24.54 -4.71 -8.73
C ILE A 266 25.90 -4.85 -8.03
N SER A 267 26.68 -5.87 -8.41
CA SER A 267 28.02 -6.12 -7.85
C SER A 267 29.11 -5.22 -8.41
N LYS A 268 28.82 -4.45 -9.47
CA LYS A 268 29.76 -3.54 -10.10
C LYS A 268 29.70 -2.15 -9.47
N THR A 269 30.85 -1.48 -9.40
CA THR A 269 30.89 -0.06 -9.06
C THR A 269 30.10 0.74 -10.11
N ILE A 270 29.18 1.57 -9.66
CA ILE A 270 28.43 2.50 -10.50
C ILE A 270 28.90 3.92 -10.24
N LYS A 271 28.79 4.78 -11.26
CA LYS A 271 28.90 6.22 -11.05
C LYS A 271 27.54 6.75 -10.64
N LEU A 272 27.54 7.56 -9.58
CA LEU A 272 26.35 8.33 -9.22
C LEU A 272 26.37 9.61 -10.06
N GLU A 273 25.40 9.76 -10.91
CA GLU A 273 25.20 10.98 -11.70
C GLU A 273 24.57 12.06 -10.82
N CYS A 274 25.02 13.30 -11.01
CA CYS A 274 24.47 14.44 -10.31
C CYS A 274 23.01 14.65 -10.78
N PRO A 275 22.02 14.66 -9.87
CA PRO A 275 20.65 14.97 -10.27
C PRO A 275 20.54 16.39 -10.83
N GLU A 276 19.75 16.56 -11.89
CA GLU A 276 19.57 17.87 -12.55
C GLU A 276 19.13 18.98 -11.58
N TRP A 277 18.28 18.67 -10.62
CA TRP A 277 17.84 19.65 -9.62
C TRP A 277 19.00 20.12 -8.75
N HIS A 278 19.97 19.23 -8.44
CA HIS A 278 21.13 19.56 -7.62
C HIS A 278 22.09 20.48 -8.38
N GLU A 279 22.30 20.22 -9.66
CA GLU A 279 23.10 21.09 -10.53
C GLU A 279 22.45 22.46 -10.72
N ARG A 280 21.12 22.48 -10.95
CA ARG A 280 20.36 23.75 -11.04
C ARG A 280 20.42 24.57 -9.76
N ASN A 281 20.34 23.93 -8.59
CA ASN A 281 20.48 24.62 -7.31
C ASN A 281 21.83 25.30 -7.17
N LEU A 282 22.92 24.58 -7.51
CA LEU A 282 24.26 25.17 -7.49
C LEU A 282 24.40 26.38 -8.41
N ILE A 283 23.82 26.31 -9.61
CA ILE A 283 23.82 27.44 -10.55
C ILE A 283 23.07 28.64 -9.95
N ALA A 284 21.85 28.41 -9.43
CA ALA A 284 21.05 29.46 -8.82
C ALA A 284 21.74 30.09 -7.59
N GLU A 285 22.42 29.29 -6.78
CA GLU A 285 23.20 29.77 -5.64
C GLU A 285 24.38 30.66 -6.11
N LYS A 286 25.12 30.25 -7.14
CA LYS A 286 26.21 31.05 -7.72
C LYS A 286 25.71 32.38 -8.31
N ASP A 287 24.62 32.34 -9.05
CA ASP A 287 24.01 33.56 -9.64
C ASP A 287 23.59 34.54 -8.54
N ALA A 288 22.98 34.00 -7.44
CA ALA A 288 22.61 34.81 -6.29
C ALA A 288 23.83 35.41 -5.54
N GLU A 289 24.92 34.64 -5.41
CA GLU A 289 26.18 35.12 -4.83
C GLU A 289 26.81 36.23 -5.67
N GLU A 290 26.85 36.08 -7.00
CA GLU A 290 27.37 37.10 -7.91
C GLU A 290 26.53 38.39 -7.88
N ALA A 291 25.21 38.24 -7.85
CA ALA A 291 24.30 39.38 -7.70
C ALA A 291 24.53 40.11 -6.37
N ALA A 292 24.65 39.40 -5.27
CA ALA A 292 24.92 39.95 -3.94
C ALA A 292 26.27 40.67 -3.89
N LYS A 293 27.34 40.08 -4.43
CA LYS A 293 28.66 40.72 -4.56
C LYS A 293 28.61 42.00 -5.37
N SER A 294 27.84 41.98 -6.49
CA SER A 294 27.67 43.14 -7.36
C SER A 294 26.88 44.28 -6.65
N ALA A 295 25.98 43.92 -5.75
CA ALA A 295 25.22 44.84 -4.90
C ALA A 295 26.01 45.33 -3.67
N GLY A 296 27.24 44.84 -3.46
CA GLY A 296 28.08 45.20 -2.30
C GLY A 296 27.67 44.51 -0.99
N THR A 297 26.87 43.46 -1.06
CA THR A 297 26.42 42.70 0.11
C THR A 297 27.53 41.67 0.53
N ASP A 298 27.81 41.64 1.83
CA ASP A 298 28.72 40.64 2.41
C ASP A 298 28.08 39.24 2.43
N LEU A 299 28.89 38.20 2.11
CA LEU A 299 28.44 36.79 2.15
C LEU A 299 27.89 36.36 3.52
N LEU A 300 28.42 36.92 4.63
CA LEU A 300 27.90 36.63 5.97
C LEU A 300 26.50 37.23 6.19
N GLU A 301 26.26 38.39 5.65
CA GLU A 301 24.93 39.05 5.70
C GLU A 301 23.92 38.28 4.83
N MET A 302 24.34 37.84 3.65
CA MET A 302 23.57 36.96 2.77
C MET A 302 23.20 35.66 3.47
N MET A 303 24.10 35.04 4.23
CA MET A 303 23.80 33.82 5.00
C MET A 303 22.82 34.04 6.15
N ARG A 304 22.79 35.24 6.76
CA ARG A 304 21.84 35.58 7.83
C ARG A 304 20.43 35.83 7.32
N THR A 305 20.30 36.27 6.11
CA THR A 305 19.04 36.60 5.44
C THR A 305 18.69 35.62 4.31
N TRP A 306 19.30 34.43 4.35
CA TRP A 306 19.21 33.46 3.26
C TRP A 306 17.76 33.20 2.87
N GLN A 307 17.48 33.39 1.61
CA GLN A 307 16.24 32.98 0.94
C GLN A 307 16.61 32.11 -0.23
N ALA A 308 15.82 31.08 -0.49
CA ALA A 308 16.06 30.22 -1.64
C ALA A 308 16.08 31.06 -2.93
N PRO A 309 17.18 31.02 -3.74
CA PRO A 309 17.26 31.74 -4.99
C PRO A 309 16.13 31.35 -5.96
N GLU A 310 15.85 32.24 -6.92
CA GLU A 310 14.90 31.94 -7.98
C GLU A 310 15.38 30.70 -8.76
N GLY A 311 14.48 29.72 -8.95
CA GLY A 311 14.80 28.44 -9.63
C GLY A 311 15.39 27.36 -8.72
N TRP A 312 15.72 27.66 -7.46
CA TRP A 312 16.13 26.65 -6.49
C TRP A 312 14.98 25.69 -6.18
N GLN A 313 15.24 24.40 -6.15
CA GLN A 313 14.25 23.38 -5.83
C GLN A 313 14.71 22.59 -4.60
N PRO A 314 13.86 22.45 -3.57
CA PRO A 314 14.19 21.57 -2.47
C PRO A 314 14.42 20.17 -3.00
N ALA A 315 15.40 19.47 -2.43
CA ALA A 315 15.57 18.05 -2.68
C ALA A 315 14.20 17.38 -2.46
N ALA A 316 13.67 16.74 -3.48
CA ALA A 316 12.46 15.94 -3.30
C ALA A 316 12.81 14.87 -2.27
N VAL A 317 12.27 14.97 -1.07
CA VAL A 317 12.42 13.96 -0.03
C VAL A 317 11.60 12.77 -0.49
N GLN A 318 12.17 11.96 -1.39
CA GLN A 318 11.63 10.66 -1.71
C GLN A 318 11.83 9.80 -0.47
N GLY A 319 10.74 9.57 0.25
CA GLY A 319 10.69 8.57 1.31
C GLY A 319 10.92 9.05 2.75
N ALA A 320 10.93 10.34 3.05
CA ALA A 320 10.60 10.75 4.40
C ALA A 320 9.12 10.41 4.62
N ARG A 321 8.87 9.26 5.18
CA ARG A 321 7.60 9.02 5.85
C ARG A 321 7.49 10.14 6.88
N ARG A 322 6.58 11.10 6.65
CA ARG A 322 6.14 11.96 7.75
C ARG A 322 5.50 11.00 8.72
N ASP A 323 6.13 10.85 9.87
CA ASP A 323 5.49 10.22 11.00
C ASP A 323 4.21 11.03 11.23
N GLU A 324 3.04 10.40 10.99
CA GLU A 324 1.71 11.04 11.17
C GLU A 324 1.46 11.43 12.64
N GLU A 325 2.45 11.29 13.52
CA GLU A 325 2.39 11.75 14.90
C GLU A 325 2.50 13.27 15.05
N ASP A 326 2.95 14.01 14.02
CA ASP A 326 3.14 15.48 14.07
C ASP A 326 1.95 16.29 13.50
N VAL A 327 0.83 15.68 13.17
CA VAL A 327 -0.36 16.36 12.62
C VAL A 327 -1.57 16.21 13.55
N ILE A 328 -1.34 16.21 14.85
CA ILE A 328 -2.44 16.38 15.82
C ILE A 328 -1.99 17.39 16.88
N GLU A 329 -2.14 18.66 16.57
CA GLU A 329 -2.52 19.68 17.51
C GLU A 329 -3.99 20.08 17.30
#